data_cb4a5a73aee0e8661172da1c14631035
#
_entry.id   cb4a5a73aee0e8661172da1c14631035
#
_cell.length_a   1.000
_cell.length_b   1.000
_cell.length_c   1.000
_cell.angle_alpha   90.00
_cell.angle_beta   90.00
_cell.angle_gamma   90.00
#
_symmetry.space_group_name_H-M   'P 1'
#
loop_
_entity.id
_entity.type
_entity.pdbx_description
1 polymer ?
#
loop_
_entity_poly.entity_id
_entity_poly.type
_entity_poly.pdbx_seq_one_letter_code
_entity_poly.pdbx_strand_id
1 'polypeptide(L)'
;MAHTSTDYMDLEARYGAHNYHPLPVVLERGEGVMVWDVEGKAYFDFLSAYSAVNQGHGHPRIVGALVDQAKTLALTSRAFYNAQLGPFEKAITERFGYDKVLAMNSGAEAVETAIKLCRRWAYDVKGIPANQAKIIVCEENFHGRTSTIISFSSDPDSYAGFGPYMPGFERIPYNDIPALAKALEDPHVAGFLVEPIQGEAGVVVPDSHFVSKAAELCQAHGVLLMADEIQTGIGRTGSWLATCGDCGCQTGRCERNPNTYTRADILILGKALSGGVYPVSAVLADDAIMLTIHPGQHGSTFGGNPIAANVAQAALSVMEDEALMLNARARGNQFREGLAQRIGSLALIKGIRGKGLLNAVLINDSPESSTAWDLCLALRDAGILAKPTHGNIIRFAPPLVITESQMEEALERMEKVFTQFEQTL
;
A
#
# COMPACT_ATOMS: atom_id res chain seq x y z
N MET A 1 -39.37 2.93 -0.94
CA MET A 1 -38.91 1.72 -1.64
C MET A 1 -37.41 1.62 -1.33
N ALA A 2 -36.87 0.44 -1.03
CA ALA A 2 -35.41 0.27 -0.91
C ALA A 2 -34.82 0.50 -2.29
N HIS A 3 -33.71 1.24 -2.36
CA HIS A 3 -32.95 1.40 -3.60
C HIS A 3 -32.26 0.08 -3.94
N THR A 4 -32.25 -0.26 -5.24
CA THR A 4 -31.51 -1.42 -5.78
C THR A 4 -30.06 -1.02 -6.12
N SER A 5 -29.20 -2.00 -6.37
CA SER A 5 -27.84 -1.71 -6.89
C SER A 5 -27.88 -0.84 -8.15
N THR A 6 -28.83 -1.06 -9.05
CA THR A 6 -29.01 -0.25 -10.26
C THR A 6 -29.30 1.21 -9.91
N ASP A 7 -30.21 1.48 -8.93
CA ASP A 7 -30.54 2.85 -8.53
C ASP A 7 -29.30 3.61 -7.99
N TYR A 8 -28.45 2.94 -7.19
CA TYR A 8 -27.22 3.54 -6.67
C TYR A 8 -26.17 3.78 -7.77
N MET A 9 -25.99 2.81 -8.68
CA MET A 9 -25.07 2.96 -9.82
C MET A 9 -25.51 4.10 -10.76
N ASP A 10 -26.81 4.25 -11.02
CA ASP A 10 -27.36 5.34 -11.82
C ASP A 10 -27.18 6.71 -11.16
N LEU A 11 -27.30 6.79 -9.82
CA LEU A 11 -27.01 8.02 -9.07
C LEU A 11 -25.54 8.39 -9.19
N GLU A 12 -24.63 7.45 -9.00
CA GLU A 12 -23.19 7.70 -9.12
C GLU A 12 -22.81 8.07 -10.56
N ALA A 13 -23.34 7.37 -11.56
CA ALA A 13 -23.14 7.69 -12.97
C ALA A 13 -23.64 9.10 -13.34
N ARG A 14 -24.73 9.57 -12.73
CA ARG A 14 -25.30 10.89 -12.99
C ARG A 14 -24.55 12.04 -12.33
N TYR A 15 -24.05 11.84 -11.11
CA TYR A 15 -23.51 12.92 -10.27
C TYR A 15 -22.01 12.80 -9.97
N GLY A 16 -21.40 11.63 -10.20
CA GLY A 16 -19.99 11.37 -9.98
C GLY A 16 -19.12 11.74 -11.18
N ALA A 17 -17.81 11.75 -10.97
CA ALA A 17 -16.80 12.15 -11.98
C ALA A 17 -16.28 10.96 -12.77
N HIS A 18 -16.85 9.94 -13.05
CA HIS A 18 -16.47 8.77 -13.89
C HIS A 18 -14.96 8.47 -13.98
N ASN A 19 -14.21 8.74 -12.92
CA ASN A 19 -12.76 8.53 -12.86
C ASN A 19 -12.36 7.10 -12.45
N TYR A 20 -13.33 6.24 -12.19
CA TYR A 20 -13.15 4.82 -11.92
C TYR A 20 -14.06 3.98 -12.82
N HIS A 21 -13.65 2.72 -13.04
CA HIS A 21 -14.49 1.67 -13.63
C HIS A 21 -14.69 0.58 -12.55
N PRO A 22 -15.67 0.71 -11.65
CA PRO A 22 -15.93 -0.25 -10.59
C PRO A 22 -16.57 -1.53 -11.13
N LEU A 23 -16.35 -2.65 -10.43
CA LEU A 23 -17.19 -3.83 -10.61
C LEU A 23 -18.62 -3.51 -10.21
N PRO A 24 -19.65 -4.01 -10.93
CA PRO A 24 -21.06 -3.70 -10.66
C PRO A 24 -21.56 -4.44 -9.40
N VAL A 25 -21.16 -3.93 -8.24
CA VAL A 25 -21.59 -4.37 -6.90
C VAL A 25 -21.68 -3.13 -6.00
N VAL A 26 -22.79 -2.97 -5.31
CA VAL A 26 -23.01 -1.85 -4.38
C VAL A 26 -22.94 -2.37 -2.96
N LEU A 27 -21.83 -2.13 -2.29
CA LEU A 27 -21.55 -2.63 -0.95
C LEU A 27 -22.17 -1.72 0.12
N GLU A 28 -22.82 -2.33 1.11
CA GLU A 28 -23.48 -1.62 2.21
C GLU A 28 -22.89 -1.94 3.59
N ARG A 29 -22.38 -3.17 3.78
CA ARG A 29 -21.88 -3.64 5.07
C ARG A 29 -20.57 -4.38 4.92
N GLY A 30 -19.70 -4.27 5.93
CA GLY A 30 -18.45 -5.05 6.04
C GLY A 30 -18.18 -5.50 7.45
N GLU A 31 -17.67 -6.75 7.60
CA GLU A 31 -17.27 -7.35 8.88
C GLU A 31 -16.16 -8.37 8.67
N GLY A 32 -15.01 -8.18 9.30
CA GLY A 32 -13.85 -9.05 9.13
C GLY A 32 -13.40 -9.11 7.67
N VAL A 33 -13.51 -10.29 7.06
CA VAL A 33 -13.15 -10.51 5.63
C VAL A 33 -14.35 -10.44 4.70
N MET A 34 -15.55 -10.31 5.24
CA MET A 34 -16.79 -10.36 4.49
C MET A 34 -17.35 -8.96 4.24
N VAL A 35 -17.94 -8.78 3.05
CA VAL A 35 -18.74 -7.62 2.70
C VAL A 35 -20.08 -8.07 2.11
N TRP A 36 -21.08 -7.21 2.22
CA TRP A 36 -22.45 -7.50 1.70
C TRP A 36 -22.90 -6.35 0.84
N ASP A 37 -23.56 -6.70 -0.25
CA ASP A 37 -24.23 -5.73 -1.10
C ASP A 37 -25.60 -5.31 -0.55
N VAL A 38 -26.23 -4.34 -1.21
CA VAL A 38 -27.55 -3.82 -0.82
C VAL A 38 -28.69 -4.83 -1.02
N GLU A 39 -28.49 -5.90 -1.76
CA GLU A 39 -29.39 -7.04 -1.91
C GLU A 39 -29.16 -8.12 -0.83
N GLY A 40 -28.14 -7.94 0.01
CA GLY A 40 -27.78 -8.85 1.10
C GLY A 40 -26.91 -10.04 0.71
N LYS A 41 -26.41 -10.09 -0.54
CA LYS A 41 -25.44 -11.12 -0.96
C LYS A 41 -24.10 -10.89 -0.31
N ALA A 42 -23.50 -11.95 0.23
CA ALA A 42 -22.22 -11.94 0.90
C ALA A 42 -21.07 -12.27 -0.06
N TYR A 43 -19.94 -11.59 0.16
CA TYR A 43 -18.71 -11.78 -0.61
C TYR A 43 -17.50 -11.82 0.31
N PHE A 44 -16.51 -12.63 -0.04
CA PHE A 44 -15.15 -12.44 0.47
C PHE A 44 -14.51 -11.22 -0.20
N ASP A 45 -13.99 -10.29 0.60
CA ASP A 45 -13.19 -9.17 0.10
C ASP A 45 -11.75 -9.61 -0.13
N PHE A 46 -11.36 -9.79 -1.39
CA PHE A 46 -9.98 -10.08 -1.78
C PHE A 46 -9.23 -8.87 -2.33
N LEU A 47 -9.72 -7.65 -2.07
CA LEU A 47 -9.06 -6.40 -2.41
C LEU A 47 -8.61 -5.60 -1.18
N SER A 48 -9.35 -5.66 -0.07
CA SER A 48 -9.11 -4.93 1.20
C SER A 48 -8.87 -3.44 1.00
N ALA A 49 -9.64 -2.79 0.10
CA ALA A 49 -9.40 -1.40 -0.29
C ALA A 49 -7.91 -1.11 -0.56
N TYR A 50 -7.27 -1.95 -1.37
CA TYR A 50 -5.83 -1.87 -1.70
C TYR A 50 -4.90 -1.94 -0.48
N SER A 51 -5.18 -2.84 0.45
CA SER A 51 -4.46 -3.03 1.73
C SER A 51 -4.73 -1.94 2.79
N ALA A 52 -5.83 -1.20 2.70
CA ALA A 52 -6.21 -0.28 3.77
C ALA A 52 -6.94 -0.99 4.93
N VAL A 53 -7.60 -2.13 4.65
CA VAL A 53 -8.43 -2.87 5.61
C VAL A 53 -7.69 -4.14 6.08
N ASN A 54 -6.42 -4.03 6.42
CA ASN A 54 -5.62 -5.18 6.89
C ASN A 54 -6.21 -5.84 8.13
N GLN A 55 -6.72 -5.04 9.07
CA GLN A 55 -7.30 -5.49 10.33
C GLN A 55 -8.74 -6.02 10.20
N GLY A 56 -9.27 -6.10 8.98
CA GLY A 56 -10.65 -6.47 8.70
C GLY A 56 -11.63 -5.29 8.76
N HIS A 57 -12.77 -5.46 8.12
CA HIS A 57 -13.85 -4.48 8.14
C HIS A 57 -14.45 -4.35 9.54
N GLY A 58 -14.66 -3.11 9.99
CA GLY A 58 -15.40 -2.84 11.22
C GLY A 58 -14.75 -3.34 12.50
N HIS A 59 -13.41 -3.44 12.57
CA HIS A 59 -12.71 -3.98 13.75
C HIS A 59 -13.12 -3.23 15.04
N PRO A 60 -13.69 -3.91 16.07
CA PRO A 60 -14.37 -3.24 17.18
C PRO A 60 -13.46 -2.31 18.00
N ARG A 61 -12.20 -2.68 18.23
CA ARG A 61 -11.24 -1.82 18.95
C ARG A 61 -10.90 -0.55 18.18
N ILE A 62 -10.78 -0.64 16.86
CA ILE A 62 -10.43 0.49 16.00
C ILE A 62 -11.64 1.42 15.85
N VAL A 63 -12.83 0.87 15.62
CA VAL A 63 -14.09 1.63 15.59
C VAL A 63 -14.36 2.29 16.94
N GLY A 64 -14.12 1.58 18.05
CA GLY A 64 -14.22 2.13 19.40
C GLY A 64 -13.32 3.35 19.59
N ALA A 65 -12.05 3.24 19.20
CA ALA A 65 -11.08 4.34 19.27
C ALA A 65 -11.53 5.57 18.47
N LEU A 66 -12.10 5.35 17.27
CA LEU A 66 -12.68 6.43 16.46
C LEU A 66 -13.84 7.11 17.20
N VAL A 67 -14.83 6.34 17.65
CA VAL A 67 -16.07 6.85 18.26
C VAL A 67 -15.77 7.63 19.54
N ASP A 68 -14.92 7.10 20.40
CA ASP A 68 -14.58 7.70 21.69
C ASP A 68 -13.81 9.02 21.46
N GLN A 69 -12.85 9.03 20.54
CA GLN A 69 -12.07 10.23 20.26
C GLN A 69 -12.91 11.29 19.53
N ALA A 70 -13.79 10.90 18.62
CA ALA A 70 -14.68 11.83 17.92
C ALA A 70 -15.62 12.57 18.88
N LYS A 71 -16.09 11.89 19.94
CA LYS A 71 -16.93 12.48 20.99
C LYS A 71 -16.13 13.41 21.91
N THR A 72 -14.82 13.19 22.04
CA THR A 72 -13.97 13.95 22.96
C THR A 72 -13.40 15.19 22.30
N LEU A 73 -12.64 15.02 21.22
CA LEU A 73 -11.99 16.09 20.48
C LEU A 73 -11.56 15.59 19.10
N ALA A 74 -12.15 16.13 18.05
CA ALA A 74 -11.91 15.67 16.67
C ALA A 74 -10.68 16.36 16.03
N LEU A 75 -10.56 17.69 16.17
CA LEU A 75 -9.57 18.48 15.45
C LEU A 75 -9.17 19.73 16.26
N THR A 76 -7.85 20.03 16.30
CA THR A 76 -7.31 21.27 16.87
C THR A 76 -6.47 22.06 15.87
N SER A 77 -6.19 21.52 14.68
CA SER A 77 -5.04 21.88 13.84
C SER A 77 -3.69 21.76 14.59
N ARG A 78 -2.58 22.12 13.93
CA ARG A 78 -1.24 22.16 14.56
C ARG A 78 -0.90 23.50 15.22
N ALA A 79 -1.90 24.40 15.35
CA ALA A 79 -1.76 25.62 16.13
C ALA A 79 -1.72 25.33 17.64
N PHE A 80 -2.25 24.19 18.05
CA PHE A 80 -2.27 23.73 19.44
C PHE A 80 -1.75 22.29 19.55
N TYR A 81 -1.23 21.95 20.72
CA TYR A 81 -0.96 20.55 21.07
C TYR A 81 -2.28 19.81 21.35
N ASN A 82 -2.27 18.49 21.14
CA ASN A 82 -3.34 17.61 21.57
C ASN A 82 -2.80 16.39 22.31
N ALA A 83 -3.62 15.77 23.13
CA ALA A 83 -3.19 14.69 24.01
C ALA A 83 -2.91 13.36 23.30
N GLN A 84 -3.32 13.20 22.03
CA GLN A 84 -3.19 11.93 21.30
C GLN A 84 -1.96 11.90 20.40
N LEU A 85 -1.52 13.04 19.87
CA LEU A 85 -0.47 13.05 18.85
C LEU A 85 0.90 12.64 19.41
N GLY A 86 1.33 13.20 20.53
CA GLY A 86 2.62 12.84 21.12
C GLY A 86 2.75 11.34 21.49
N PRO A 87 1.75 10.72 22.13
CA PRO A 87 1.72 9.27 22.34
C PRO A 87 1.78 8.46 21.04
N PHE A 88 1.08 8.87 19.99
CA PHE A 88 1.15 8.23 18.67
C PHE A 88 2.55 8.37 18.05
N GLU A 89 3.11 9.59 18.06
CA GLU A 89 4.45 9.85 17.53
C GLU A 89 5.50 8.97 18.23
N LYS A 90 5.45 8.89 19.56
CA LYS A 90 6.31 8.00 20.33
C LYS A 90 6.13 6.54 19.94
N ALA A 91 4.88 6.05 19.90
CA ALA A 91 4.60 4.63 19.64
C ALA A 91 5.08 4.19 18.26
N ILE A 92 4.88 5.02 17.23
CA ILE A 92 5.26 4.67 15.86
C ILE A 92 6.78 4.80 15.63
N THR A 93 7.43 5.81 16.21
CA THR A 93 8.90 5.99 16.11
C THR A 93 9.64 4.87 16.84
N GLU A 94 9.25 4.53 18.05
CA GLU A 94 9.84 3.40 18.80
C GLU A 94 9.65 2.07 18.06
N ARG A 95 8.47 1.84 17.44
CA ARG A 95 8.17 0.62 16.70
C ARG A 95 9.07 0.44 15.49
N PHE A 96 9.23 1.47 14.68
CA PHE A 96 10.01 1.37 13.43
C PHE A 96 11.47 1.81 13.56
N GLY A 97 11.86 2.37 14.71
CA GLY A 97 13.26 2.72 15.02
C GLY A 97 13.74 3.97 14.32
N TYR A 98 12.93 5.03 14.34
CA TYR A 98 13.27 6.36 13.84
C TYR A 98 13.16 7.40 14.95
N ASP A 99 13.85 8.54 14.79
CA ASP A 99 13.80 9.61 15.79
C ASP A 99 12.51 10.41 15.72
N LYS A 100 11.97 10.64 14.54
CA LYS A 100 10.83 11.51 14.27
C LYS A 100 9.83 10.94 13.30
N VAL A 101 8.60 11.43 13.41
CA VAL A 101 7.51 11.19 12.47
C VAL A 101 6.79 12.49 12.14
N LEU A 102 6.38 12.63 10.89
CA LEU A 102 5.46 13.67 10.43
C LEU A 102 4.17 13.00 9.94
N ALA A 103 3.09 13.19 10.70
CA ALA A 103 1.79 12.61 10.39
C ALA A 103 1.05 13.44 9.33
N MET A 104 0.50 12.75 8.31
CA MET A 104 -0.32 13.30 7.23
C MET A 104 -1.63 12.53 7.14
N ASN A 105 -2.43 12.71 6.07
CA ASN A 105 -3.75 12.08 5.95
C ASN A 105 -3.77 10.97 4.87
N SER A 106 -3.35 11.29 3.65
CA SER A 106 -3.35 10.35 2.53
C SER A 106 -1.94 9.86 2.21
N GLY A 107 -1.84 8.72 1.51
CA GLY A 107 -0.55 8.23 1.01
C GLY A 107 0.15 9.22 0.08
N ALA A 108 -0.61 9.88 -0.79
CA ALA A 108 -0.06 10.90 -1.68
C ALA A 108 0.54 12.10 -0.92
N GLU A 109 -0.11 12.56 0.16
CA GLU A 109 0.47 13.61 1.02
C GLU A 109 1.76 13.15 1.69
N ALA A 110 1.83 11.90 2.12
CA ALA A 110 3.06 11.35 2.71
C ALA A 110 4.20 11.26 1.68
N VAL A 111 3.92 10.84 0.45
CA VAL A 111 4.91 10.83 -0.64
C VAL A 111 5.38 12.24 -0.99
N GLU A 112 4.46 13.21 -1.13
CA GLU A 112 4.82 14.62 -1.35
C GLU A 112 5.67 15.18 -0.20
N THR A 113 5.36 14.79 1.03
CA THR A 113 6.15 15.15 2.21
C THR A 113 7.56 14.58 2.14
N ALA A 114 7.70 13.29 1.78
CA ALA A 114 8.99 12.63 1.63
C ALA A 114 9.85 13.24 0.52
N ILE A 115 9.25 13.57 -0.64
CA ILE A 115 9.92 14.27 -1.75
C ILE A 115 10.43 15.64 -1.29
N LYS A 116 9.60 16.42 -0.60
CA LYS A 116 10.00 17.74 -0.07
C LYS A 116 11.11 17.62 0.96
N LEU A 117 11.00 16.66 1.88
CA LEU A 117 12.00 16.40 2.91
C LEU A 117 13.35 16.00 2.30
N CYS A 118 13.34 15.07 1.33
CA CYS A 118 14.53 14.65 0.60
C CYS A 118 15.22 15.83 -0.11
N ARG A 119 14.46 16.67 -0.83
CA ARG A 119 14.99 17.85 -1.51
C ARG A 119 15.54 18.88 -0.52
N ARG A 120 14.86 19.11 0.61
CA ARG A 120 15.34 20.04 1.63
C ARG A 120 16.65 19.56 2.23
N TRP A 121 16.73 18.30 2.63
CA TRP A 121 17.96 17.68 3.09
C TRP A 121 19.10 17.77 2.06
N ALA A 122 18.79 17.54 0.79
CA ALA A 122 19.77 17.62 -0.29
C ALA A 122 20.42 19.01 -0.41
N TYR A 123 19.64 20.07 -0.23
CA TYR A 123 20.17 21.46 -0.28
C TYR A 123 20.90 21.84 1.00
N ASP A 124 20.36 21.51 2.15
CA ASP A 124 20.89 21.99 3.42
C ASP A 124 22.04 21.13 3.96
N VAL A 125 22.04 19.82 3.68
CA VAL A 125 22.99 18.85 4.24
C VAL A 125 23.94 18.30 3.18
N LYS A 126 23.43 17.78 2.07
CA LYS A 126 24.27 17.22 0.98
C LYS A 126 24.99 18.32 0.18
N GLY A 127 24.46 19.53 0.16
CA GLY A 127 25.06 20.69 -0.54
C GLY A 127 24.82 20.70 -2.06
N ILE A 128 23.76 20.03 -2.54
CA ILE A 128 23.34 20.12 -3.94
C ILE A 128 22.92 21.57 -4.23
N PRO A 129 23.34 22.18 -5.38
CA PRO A 129 22.92 23.52 -5.72
C PRO A 129 21.40 23.66 -5.83
N ALA A 130 20.87 24.82 -5.48
CA ALA A 130 19.43 25.08 -5.46
C ALA A 130 18.76 24.70 -6.80
N ASN A 131 17.61 24.04 -6.71
CA ASN A 131 16.78 23.57 -7.84
C ASN A 131 17.43 22.46 -8.71
N GLN A 132 18.52 21.83 -8.27
CA GLN A 132 19.19 20.78 -9.03
C GLN A 132 19.02 19.36 -8.42
N ALA A 133 18.40 19.24 -7.26
CA ALA A 133 18.19 17.95 -6.63
C ALA A 133 17.31 17.03 -7.49
N LYS A 134 17.81 15.83 -7.77
CA LYS A 134 17.11 14.77 -8.50
C LYS A 134 16.70 13.64 -7.57
N ILE A 135 15.59 13.00 -7.89
CA ILE A 135 15.10 11.80 -7.23
C ILE A 135 14.96 10.69 -8.27
N ILE A 136 15.61 9.56 -8.03
CA ILE A 136 15.44 8.36 -8.85
C ILE A 136 14.16 7.65 -8.42
N VAL A 137 13.40 7.15 -9.40
CA VAL A 137 12.19 6.33 -9.22
C VAL A 137 12.23 5.14 -10.18
N CYS A 138 11.42 4.13 -9.94
CA CYS A 138 11.33 2.98 -10.85
C CYS A 138 10.26 3.18 -11.93
N GLU A 139 10.40 2.53 -13.09
CA GLU A 139 9.32 2.34 -14.03
C GLU A 139 8.16 1.56 -13.38
N GLU A 140 6.95 1.74 -13.88
CA GLU A 140 5.71 1.11 -13.38
C GLU A 140 5.41 1.41 -11.90
N ASN A 141 5.98 2.51 -11.35
CA ASN A 141 5.74 2.93 -9.98
C ASN A 141 4.30 3.44 -9.77
N PHE A 142 3.82 3.30 -8.53
CA PHE A 142 2.60 3.96 -8.10
C PHE A 142 2.79 4.59 -6.71
N HIS A 143 2.92 5.91 -6.68
CA HIS A 143 3.10 6.69 -5.45
C HIS A 143 1.93 7.67 -5.17
N GLY A 144 0.88 7.63 -5.99
CA GLY A 144 -0.28 8.52 -5.94
C GLY A 144 -0.54 9.23 -7.27
N ARG A 145 -1.43 10.24 -7.24
CA ARG A 145 -1.88 10.93 -8.47
C ARG A 145 -1.88 12.46 -8.35
N THR A 146 -1.02 13.03 -7.51
CA THR A 146 -0.80 14.49 -7.45
C THR A 146 0.02 14.96 -8.65
N SER A 147 0.01 16.24 -8.95
CA SER A 147 0.75 16.82 -10.07
C SER A 147 2.26 16.58 -10.01
N THR A 148 2.84 16.50 -8.80
CA THR A 148 4.25 16.12 -8.66
C THR A 148 4.45 14.63 -8.97
N ILE A 149 3.62 13.77 -8.41
CA ILE A 149 3.78 12.31 -8.51
C ILE A 149 3.58 11.83 -9.94
N ILE A 150 2.58 12.35 -10.66
CA ILE A 150 2.37 11.98 -12.07
C ILE A 150 3.50 12.42 -12.98
N SER A 151 4.33 13.38 -12.55
CA SER A 151 5.49 13.86 -13.34
C SER A 151 6.56 12.78 -13.51
N PHE A 152 6.57 11.74 -12.69
CA PHE A 152 7.49 10.61 -12.79
C PHE A 152 6.77 9.26 -12.97
N SER A 153 5.47 9.26 -13.21
CA SER A 153 4.74 8.04 -13.58
C SER A 153 5.13 7.57 -14.98
N SER A 154 5.18 6.27 -15.21
CA SER A 154 5.28 5.65 -16.53
C SER A 154 3.93 5.21 -17.10
N ASP A 155 2.85 5.29 -16.29
CA ASP A 155 1.49 4.94 -16.69
C ASP A 155 0.82 6.11 -17.43
N PRO A 156 0.56 5.99 -18.76
CA PRO A 156 -0.07 7.05 -19.55
C PRO A 156 -1.43 7.49 -19.00
N ASP A 157 -2.22 6.58 -18.42
CA ASP A 157 -3.53 6.91 -17.83
C ASP A 157 -3.40 7.83 -16.62
N SER A 158 -2.24 7.81 -15.97
CA SER A 158 -1.97 8.67 -14.83
C SER A 158 -1.46 10.05 -15.20
N TYR A 159 -0.66 10.20 -16.28
CA TYR A 159 0.00 11.46 -16.58
C TYR A 159 -0.44 12.16 -17.88
N ALA A 160 -0.93 11.42 -18.90
CA ALA A 160 -1.21 12.02 -20.19
C ALA A 160 -2.27 13.13 -20.11
N GLY A 161 -1.93 14.32 -20.63
CA GLY A 161 -2.85 15.47 -20.65
C GLY A 161 -2.86 16.34 -19.38
N PHE A 162 -2.07 15.98 -18.34
CA PHE A 162 -2.03 16.72 -17.07
C PHE A 162 -0.76 17.56 -16.86
N GLY A 163 0.05 17.78 -17.92
CA GLY A 163 1.22 18.66 -17.84
C GLY A 163 0.84 20.15 -17.63
N PRO A 164 1.84 21.02 -17.31
CA PRO A 164 3.28 20.77 -17.31
C PRO A 164 3.78 19.92 -16.15
N TYR A 165 4.80 19.11 -16.40
CA TYR A 165 5.34 18.17 -15.41
C TYR A 165 6.48 18.79 -14.61
N MET A 166 6.57 18.43 -13.33
CA MET A 166 7.65 18.85 -12.44
C MET A 166 8.97 18.16 -12.82
N PRO A 167 10.08 18.90 -13.02
CA PRO A 167 11.39 18.32 -13.28
C PRO A 167 12.07 17.75 -12.03
N GLY A 168 13.21 17.09 -12.22
CA GLY A 168 14.07 16.59 -11.14
C GLY A 168 13.73 15.16 -10.74
N PHE A 169 13.23 14.36 -11.67
CA PHE A 169 13.03 12.93 -11.50
C PHE A 169 13.71 12.16 -12.63
N GLU A 170 14.27 11.00 -12.30
CA GLU A 170 14.89 10.07 -13.23
C GLU A 170 14.28 8.70 -13.04
N ARG A 171 13.80 8.07 -14.12
CA ARG A 171 13.20 6.73 -14.09
C ARG A 171 14.20 5.69 -14.52
N ILE A 172 14.26 4.57 -13.78
CA ILE A 172 15.06 3.39 -14.09
C ILE A 172 14.17 2.15 -14.09
N PRO A 173 14.57 1.06 -14.76
CA PRO A 173 13.83 -0.20 -14.65
C PRO A 173 13.77 -0.69 -13.18
N TYR A 174 12.64 -1.28 -12.80
CA TYR A 174 12.50 -1.89 -11.48
C TYR A 174 13.37 -3.15 -11.38
N ASN A 175 13.93 -3.43 -10.20
CA ASN A 175 14.81 -4.57 -9.95
C ASN A 175 16.12 -4.58 -10.78
N ASP A 176 16.59 -3.40 -11.23
CA ASP A 176 17.82 -3.23 -12.02
C ASP A 176 18.90 -2.50 -11.21
N ILE A 177 19.75 -3.26 -10.53
CA ILE A 177 20.87 -2.72 -9.74
C ILE A 177 21.93 -2.01 -10.62
N PRO A 178 22.32 -2.53 -11.79
CA PRO A 178 23.19 -1.83 -12.72
C PRO A 178 22.64 -0.45 -13.15
N ALA A 179 21.37 -0.35 -13.49
CA ALA A 179 20.74 0.92 -13.84
C ALA A 179 20.76 1.91 -12.67
N LEU A 180 20.45 1.44 -11.45
CA LEU A 180 20.55 2.27 -10.24
C LEU A 180 21.98 2.76 -10.02
N ALA A 181 22.98 1.87 -10.08
CA ALA A 181 24.37 2.24 -9.90
C ALA A 181 24.82 3.32 -10.87
N LYS A 182 24.43 3.22 -12.14
CA LYS A 182 24.71 4.24 -13.16
C LYS A 182 24.04 5.58 -12.87
N ALA A 183 22.76 5.57 -12.48
CA ALA A 183 22.03 6.80 -12.15
C ALA A 183 22.62 7.51 -10.93
N LEU A 184 23.15 6.77 -9.97
CA LEU A 184 23.80 7.31 -8.76
C LEU A 184 25.16 7.98 -9.01
N GLU A 185 25.76 7.86 -10.21
CA GLU A 185 26.98 8.59 -10.60
C GLU A 185 26.72 10.11 -10.72
N ASP A 186 25.47 10.54 -10.91
CA ASP A 186 25.10 11.97 -10.94
C ASP A 186 25.14 12.56 -9.51
N PRO A 187 26.03 13.54 -9.24
CA PRO A 187 26.18 14.12 -7.91
C PRO A 187 24.94 14.90 -7.44
N HIS A 188 24.00 15.21 -8.32
CA HIS A 188 22.75 15.91 -8.00
C HIS A 188 21.64 14.94 -7.54
N VAL A 189 21.86 13.65 -7.54
CA VAL A 189 20.89 12.69 -7.01
C VAL A 189 20.81 12.82 -5.49
N ALA A 190 19.61 13.12 -5.00
CA ALA A 190 19.29 13.34 -3.60
C ALA A 190 18.69 12.07 -2.94
N GLY A 191 17.84 11.35 -3.65
CA GLY A 191 17.12 10.20 -3.13
C GLY A 191 16.75 9.18 -4.19
N PHE A 192 16.48 7.96 -3.74
CA PHE A 192 15.87 6.88 -4.49
C PHE A 192 14.55 6.51 -3.81
N LEU A 193 13.42 6.78 -4.48
CA LEU A 193 12.07 6.45 -4.01
C LEU A 193 11.62 5.14 -4.66
N VAL A 194 11.28 4.16 -3.84
CA VAL A 194 10.96 2.81 -4.30
C VAL A 194 9.86 2.15 -3.48
N GLU A 195 8.97 1.43 -4.16
CA GLU A 195 8.11 0.43 -3.52
C GLU A 195 8.93 -0.86 -3.32
N PRO A 196 9.04 -1.42 -2.11
CA PRO A 196 9.75 -2.70 -1.92
C PRO A 196 9.14 -3.88 -2.68
N ILE A 197 7.83 -3.82 -2.94
CA ILE A 197 7.09 -4.66 -3.88
C ILE A 197 6.15 -3.73 -4.62
N GLN A 198 6.23 -3.66 -5.94
CA GLN A 198 5.31 -2.85 -6.71
C GLN A 198 3.91 -3.46 -6.70
N GLY A 199 2.97 -2.79 -6.04
CA GLY A 199 1.61 -3.30 -5.85
C GLY A 199 0.73 -3.11 -7.08
N GLU A 200 0.64 -1.88 -7.57
CA GLU A 200 -0.25 -1.51 -8.69
C GLU A 200 0.22 -2.12 -10.03
N ALA A 201 1.53 -2.27 -10.23
CA ALA A 201 2.12 -2.99 -11.37
C ALA A 201 1.77 -4.50 -11.43
N GLY A 202 0.94 -4.98 -10.50
CA GLY A 202 0.50 -6.38 -10.46
C GLY A 202 1.33 -7.25 -9.52
N VAL A 203 1.69 -6.73 -8.36
CA VAL A 203 2.43 -7.42 -7.30
C VAL A 203 3.78 -7.93 -7.80
N VAL A 204 4.62 -7.02 -8.29
CA VAL A 204 5.96 -7.36 -8.76
C VAL A 204 6.90 -7.47 -7.55
N VAL A 205 7.22 -8.71 -7.18
CA VAL A 205 8.16 -9.01 -6.10
C VAL A 205 9.57 -9.01 -6.70
N PRO A 206 10.49 -8.18 -6.22
CA PRO A 206 11.85 -8.12 -6.76
C PRO A 206 12.71 -9.29 -6.26
N ASP A 207 13.91 -9.40 -6.78
CA ASP A 207 14.92 -10.33 -6.25
C ASP A 207 15.19 -10.06 -4.78
N SER A 208 15.48 -11.12 -4.03
CA SER A 208 15.62 -11.08 -2.56
C SER A 208 16.61 -10.05 -2.02
N HIS A 209 17.60 -9.68 -2.84
CA HIS A 209 18.65 -8.73 -2.47
C HIS A 209 18.53 -7.35 -3.12
N PHE A 210 17.47 -7.10 -3.89
CA PHE A 210 17.32 -5.83 -4.61
C PHE A 210 17.33 -4.63 -3.65
N VAL A 211 16.44 -4.63 -2.65
CA VAL A 211 16.32 -3.48 -1.73
C VAL A 211 17.55 -3.29 -0.87
N SER A 212 18.20 -4.39 -0.41
CA SER A 212 19.42 -4.30 0.39
C SER A 212 20.62 -3.77 -0.42
N LYS A 213 20.81 -4.24 -1.65
CA LYS A 213 21.84 -3.71 -2.55
C LYS A 213 21.57 -2.26 -2.94
N ALA A 214 20.32 -1.89 -3.17
CA ALA A 214 19.94 -0.51 -3.42
C ALA A 214 20.29 0.39 -2.22
N ALA A 215 20.04 -0.06 -1.00
CA ALA A 215 20.41 0.67 0.22
C ALA A 215 21.94 0.86 0.33
N GLU A 216 22.72 -0.19 0.08
CA GLU A 216 24.19 -0.14 0.09
C GLU A 216 24.72 0.87 -0.94
N LEU A 217 24.17 0.85 -2.16
CA LEU A 217 24.54 1.80 -3.23
C LEU A 217 24.16 3.23 -2.85
N CYS A 218 22.94 3.46 -2.37
CA CYS A 218 22.48 4.78 -1.92
C CYS A 218 23.40 5.32 -0.82
N GLN A 219 23.72 4.51 0.18
CA GLN A 219 24.64 4.89 1.25
C GLN A 219 26.04 5.25 0.73
N ALA A 220 26.60 4.46 -0.19
CA ALA A 220 27.91 4.70 -0.77
C ALA A 220 28.01 6.03 -1.54
N HIS A 221 26.88 6.49 -2.11
CA HIS A 221 26.79 7.75 -2.87
C HIS A 221 26.20 8.93 -2.05
N GLY A 222 25.91 8.71 -0.75
CA GLY A 222 25.26 9.73 0.10
C GLY A 222 23.91 10.15 -0.44
N VAL A 223 23.09 9.19 -0.87
CA VAL A 223 21.73 9.35 -1.42
C VAL A 223 20.75 8.72 -0.45
N LEU A 224 19.61 9.36 -0.19
CA LEU A 224 18.60 8.84 0.72
C LEU A 224 17.78 7.73 0.07
N LEU A 225 17.69 6.57 0.71
CA LEU A 225 16.72 5.54 0.36
C LEU A 225 15.36 5.90 0.97
N MET A 226 14.35 6.07 0.13
CA MET A 226 12.96 6.34 0.54
C MET A 226 12.10 5.12 0.22
N ALA A 227 11.62 4.41 1.24
CA ALA A 227 10.78 3.23 1.06
C ALA A 227 9.30 3.62 1.16
N ASP A 228 8.58 3.44 0.06
CA ASP A 228 7.12 3.55 0.05
C ASP A 228 6.49 2.22 0.48
N GLU A 229 6.20 2.12 1.76
CA GLU A 229 5.55 0.98 2.40
C GLU A 229 4.04 1.20 2.62
N ILE A 230 3.45 2.15 1.89
CA ILE A 230 2.02 2.49 2.04
C ILE A 230 1.14 1.26 1.78
N GLN A 231 1.46 0.47 0.74
CA GLN A 231 0.70 -0.73 0.42
C GLN A 231 1.29 -2.00 1.02
N THR A 232 2.59 -2.09 1.10
CA THR A 232 3.34 -3.30 1.48
C THR A 232 3.53 -3.43 2.98
N GLY A 233 3.54 -2.32 3.70
CA GLY A 233 3.77 -2.26 5.14
C GLY A 233 2.59 -2.73 6.00
N ILE A 234 2.79 -2.64 7.28
CA ILE A 234 1.81 -2.94 8.34
C ILE A 234 1.18 -4.34 8.14
N GLY A 235 2.06 -5.34 8.02
CA GLY A 235 1.69 -6.75 8.05
C GLY A 235 1.33 -7.38 6.71
N ARG A 236 1.04 -6.61 5.67
CA ARG A 236 0.54 -7.13 4.38
C ARG A 236 1.41 -8.23 3.79
N THR A 237 2.73 -8.09 3.88
CA THR A 237 3.71 -9.04 3.32
C THR A 237 4.14 -10.14 4.30
N GLY A 238 3.50 -10.25 5.46
CA GLY A 238 3.84 -11.21 6.50
C GLY A 238 4.92 -10.74 7.48
N SER A 239 5.32 -9.48 7.38
CA SER A 239 6.24 -8.77 8.27
C SER A 239 5.70 -7.37 8.50
N TRP A 240 6.22 -6.61 9.48
CA TRP A 240 5.84 -5.22 9.69
C TRP A 240 6.04 -4.36 8.44
N LEU A 241 7.16 -4.58 7.76
CA LEU A 241 7.54 -3.90 6.52
C LEU A 241 8.00 -4.95 5.50
N ALA A 242 7.81 -4.68 4.21
CA ALA A 242 8.38 -5.54 3.16
C ALA A 242 9.91 -5.46 3.16
N THR A 243 10.48 -4.32 3.56
CA THR A 243 11.93 -4.13 3.77
C THR A 243 12.51 -4.96 4.92
N CYS A 244 11.69 -5.59 5.76
CA CYS A 244 12.15 -6.59 6.73
C CYS A 244 12.64 -7.89 6.07
N GLY A 245 12.38 -8.08 4.79
CA GLY A 245 12.72 -9.33 4.09
C GLY A 245 12.00 -10.53 4.69
N ASP A 246 12.73 -11.66 4.77
CA ASP A 246 12.26 -12.88 5.43
C ASP A 246 12.73 -12.91 6.89
N CYS A 247 12.31 -11.91 7.67
CA CYS A 247 12.84 -11.63 9.00
C CYS A 247 12.62 -12.76 10.02
N GLY A 248 11.74 -13.72 9.74
CA GLY A 248 11.46 -14.84 10.63
C GLY A 248 10.88 -14.47 11.99
N CYS A 249 10.52 -13.20 12.23
CA CYS A 249 9.93 -12.75 13.49
C CYS A 249 8.76 -13.63 13.90
N GLN A 250 8.81 -14.21 15.10
CA GLN A 250 7.81 -15.15 15.62
C GLN A 250 6.82 -14.48 16.57
N THR A 251 7.20 -13.31 17.11
CA THR A 251 6.49 -12.71 18.25
C THR A 251 5.49 -11.63 17.86
N GLY A 252 5.27 -11.37 16.58
CA GLY A 252 4.47 -10.21 16.14
C GLY A 252 5.15 -8.85 16.37
N ARG A 253 6.28 -8.80 17.06
CA ARG A 253 7.10 -7.59 17.23
C ARG A 253 8.18 -7.53 16.16
N CYS A 254 8.52 -6.33 15.72
CA CYS A 254 9.65 -6.14 14.81
C CYS A 254 10.96 -6.31 15.58
N GLU A 255 11.68 -7.38 15.32
CA GLU A 255 13.00 -7.65 15.93
C GLU A 255 14.12 -6.93 15.18
N ARG A 256 13.81 -6.29 14.06
CA ARG A 256 14.78 -5.57 13.20
C ARG A 256 16.05 -6.41 12.97
N ASN A 257 15.86 -7.67 12.56
CA ASN A 257 16.95 -8.59 12.33
C ASN A 257 17.96 -7.96 11.33
N PRO A 258 19.19 -7.63 11.75
CA PRO A 258 20.14 -6.91 10.91
C PRO A 258 20.57 -7.69 9.66
N ASN A 259 20.34 -9.00 9.63
CA ASN A 259 20.69 -9.84 8.47
C ASN A 259 19.60 -9.83 7.38
N THR A 260 18.41 -9.34 7.66
CA THR A 260 17.30 -9.38 6.72
C THR A 260 16.59 -8.03 6.58
N TYR A 261 16.68 -7.17 7.59
CA TYR A 261 16.03 -5.85 7.60
C TYR A 261 16.87 -4.82 6.88
N THR A 262 16.33 -4.24 5.82
CA THR A 262 16.91 -3.08 5.16
C THR A 262 16.21 -1.83 5.68
N ARG A 263 16.93 -1.00 6.45
CA ARG A 263 16.39 0.25 6.97
C ARG A 263 16.49 1.34 5.91
N ALA A 264 15.36 1.91 5.52
CA ALA A 264 15.34 3.11 4.67
C ALA A 264 15.69 4.37 5.51
N ASP A 265 16.19 5.40 4.85
CA ASP A 265 16.44 6.72 5.47
C ASP A 265 15.11 7.46 5.71
N ILE A 266 14.17 7.31 4.79
CA ILE A 266 12.79 7.82 4.91
C ILE A 266 11.83 6.64 4.69
N LEU A 267 10.99 6.40 5.69
CA LEU A 267 9.92 5.40 5.64
C LEU A 267 8.57 6.08 5.46
N ILE A 268 7.79 5.63 4.48
CA ILE A 268 6.48 6.18 4.16
C ILE A 268 5.41 5.13 4.46
N LEU A 269 4.43 5.48 5.31
CA LEU A 269 3.34 4.61 5.74
C LEU A 269 1.98 5.24 5.45
N GLY A 270 0.97 4.42 5.23
CA GLY A 270 -0.41 4.85 4.99
C GLY A 270 -1.37 3.66 4.99
N LYS A 271 -2.44 3.72 4.22
CA LYS A 271 -3.42 2.63 4.05
C LYS A 271 -3.76 1.93 5.39
N ALA A 272 -3.18 0.76 5.67
CA ALA A 272 -3.45 -0.03 6.88
C ALA A 272 -3.17 0.69 8.21
N LEU A 273 -2.41 1.80 8.19
CA LEU A 273 -2.25 2.66 9.37
C LEU A 273 -3.59 3.23 9.84
N SER A 274 -4.55 3.38 8.92
CA SER A 274 -5.91 3.84 9.17
C SER A 274 -6.82 2.80 9.84
N GLY A 275 -6.40 1.53 9.89
CA GLY A 275 -7.28 0.42 10.26
C GLY A 275 -8.52 0.28 9.37
N GLY A 276 -8.52 0.90 8.17
CA GLY A 276 -9.65 0.98 7.27
C GLY A 276 -10.80 1.89 7.73
N VAL A 277 -10.58 2.71 8.77
CA VAL A 277 -11.64 3.46 9.46
C VAL A 277 -11.47 4.98 9.30
N TYR A 278 -10.25 5.51 9.42
CA TYR A 278 -10.00 6.94 9.32
C TYR A 278 -8.67 7.24 8.63
N PRO A 279 -8.63 8.08 7.58
CA PRO A 279 -7.42 8.33 6.80
C PRO A 279 -6.28 8.85 7.66
N VAL A 280 -5.13 8.18 7.60
CA VAL A 280 -3.89 8.60 8.23
C VAL A 280 -2.70 8.03 7.46
N SER A 281 -1.66 8.83 7.35
CA SER A 281 -0.35 8.45 6.81
C SER A 281 0.76 9.07 7.62
N ALA A 282 1.99 8.60 7.42
CA ALA A 282 3.14 9.05 8.18
C ALA A 282 4.42 8.96 7.36
N VAL A 283 5.31 9.92 7.59
CA VAL A 283 6.70 9.89 7.11
C VAL A 283 7.61 9.85 8.32
N LEU A 284 8.49 8.84 8.38
CA LEU A 284 9.45 8.67 9.47
C LEU A 284 10.88 8.87 8.93
N ALA A 285 11.69 9.57 9.69
CA ALA A 285 13.12 9.76 9.43
C ALA A 285 13.86 10.12 10.72
N ASP A 286 15.19 10.06 10.70
CA ASP A 286 16.01 10.50 11.82
C ASP A 286 16.14 12.03 11.85
N ASP A 287 16.61 12.54 12.99
CA ASP A 287 16.76 13.99 13.28
C ASP A 287 17.53 14.72 12.16
N ALA A 288 18.62 14.14 11.66
CA ALA A 288 19.45 14.73 10.62
C ALA A 288 18.70 15.01 9.29
N ILE A 289 17.62 14.29 9.06
CA ILE A 289 16.76 14.48 7.88
C ILE A 289 15.51 15.27 8.27
N MET A 290 14.76 14.82 9.27
CA MET A 290 13.46 15.38 9.61
C MET A 290 13.54 16.85 10.05
N LEU A 291 14.58 17.23 10.79
CA LEU A 291 14.72 18.59 11.32
C LEU A 291 15.24 19.62 10.30
N THR A 292 15.43 19.24 9.04
CA THR A 292 15.67 20.19 7.93
C THR A 292 14.40 20.98 7.55
N ILE A 293 13.21 20.47 7.89
CA ILE A 293 11.95 21.20 7.73
C ILE A 293 11.70 22.03 9.00
N HIS A 294 11.61 23.36 8.85
CA HIS A 294 11.37 24.29 9.93
C HIS A 294 9.89 24.71 10.03
N PRO A 295 9.47 25.30 11.18
CA PRO A 295 8.11 25.78 11.35
C PRO A 295 7.65 26.69 10.21
N GLY A 296 6.43 26.43 9.69
CA GLY A 296 5.83 27.19 8.59
C GLY A 296 6.17 26.67 7.17
N GLN A 297 7.13 25.75 7.01
CA GLN A 297 7.58 25.28 5.70
C GLN A 297 6.75 24.11 5.15
N HIS A 298 6.10 23.35 6.01
CA HIS A 298 5.24 22.22 5.65
C HIS A 298 4.17 21.97 6.69
N GLY A 299 3.00 21.45 6.29
CA GLY A 299 1.93 21.16 7.22
C GLY A 299 0.64 20.74 6.52
N SER A 300 -0.34 20.38 7.34
CA SER A 300 -1.69 19.99 6.94
C SER A 300 -2.67 20.40 8.04
N THR A 301 -3.89 20.81 7.69
CA THR A 301 -4.93 21.12 8.67
C THR A 301 -5.32 19.89 9.49
N PHE A 302 -5.44 18.73 8.84
CA PHE A 302 -5.86 17.47 9.47
C PHE A 302 -4.70 16.55 9.86
N GLY A 303 -3.49 16.73 9.33
CA GLY A 303 -2.33 15.89 9.66
C GLY A 303 -2.03 15.92 11.17
N GLY A 304 -2.04 14.74 11.80
CA GLY A 304 -1.82 14.59 13.25
C GLY A 304 -3.03 14.99 14.11
N ASN A 305 -4.25 14.95 13.56
CA ASN A 305 -5.45 15.19 14.36
C ASN A 305 -5.67 14.09 15.41
N PRO A 306 -6.39 14.38 16.50
CA PRO A 306 -6.58 13.42 17.60
C PRO A 306 -7.24 12.10 17.17
N ILE A 307 -8.21 12.14 16.26
CA ILE A 307 -8.88 10.93 15.79
C ILE A 307 -7.90 10.03 15.04
N ALA A 308 -7.17 10.59 14.07
CA ALA A 308 -6.17 9.85 13.29
C ALA A 308 -5.11 9.21 14.19
N ALA A 309 -4.60 9.96 15.18
CA ALA A 309 -3.60 9.48 16.14
C ALA A 309 -4.13 8.31 16.98
N ASN A 310 -5.34 8.41 17.51
CA ASN A 310 -5.95 7.37 18.35
C ASN A 310 -6.29 6.11 17.54
N VAL A 311 -6.87 6.28 16.34
CA VAL A 311 -7.18 5.19 15.42
C VAL A 311 -5.90 4.45 14.98
N ALA A 312 -4.85 5.18 14.61
CA ALA A 312 -3.59 4.57 14.18
C ALA A 312 -2.93 3.75 15.32
N GLN A 313 -2.95 4.26 16.55
CA GLN A 313 -2.45 3.50 17.70
C GLN A 313 -3.24 2.20 17.91
N ALA A 314 -4.58 2.26 17.84
CA ALA A 314 -5.43 1.07 17.94
C ALA A 314 -5.14 0.08 16.80
N ALA A 315 -5.00 0.57 15.56
CA ALA A 315 -4.70 -0.25 14.39
C ALA A 315 -3.35 -0.98 14.53
N LEU A 316 -2.30 -0.28 14.98
CA LEU A 316 -0.98 -0.88 15.22
C LEU A 316 -1.00 -1.89 16.37
N SER A 317 -1.75 -1.63 17.44
CA SER A 317 -1.89 -2.57 18.57
C SER A 317 -2.60 -3.85 18.17
N VAL A 318 -3.67 -3.76 17.36
CA VAL A 318 -4.39 -4.93 16.83
C VAL A 318 -3.46 -5.83 16.03
N MET A 319 -2.57 -5.25 15.20
CA MET A 319 -1.61 -6.04 14.43
C MET A 319 -0.73 -6.94 15.28
N GLU A 320 -0.30 -6.46 16.45
CA GLU A 320 0.53 -7.25 17.40
C GLU A 320 -0.29 -8.23 18.20
N ASP A 321 -1.36 -7.74 18.84
CA ASP A 321 -2.15 -8.51 19.78
C ASP A 321 -2.82 -9.72 19.13
N GLU A 322 -3.20 -9.60 17.87
CA GLU A 322 -3.82 -10.67 17.08
C GLU A 322 -2.84 -11.40 16.16
N ALA A 323 -1.54 -11.09 16.25
CA ALA A 323 -0.48 -11.73 15.47
C ALA A 323 -0.74 -11.76 13.96
N LEU A 324 -1.35 -10.69 13.40
CA LEU A 324 -1.86 -10.67 12.02
C LEU A 324 -0.75 -10.84 10.96
N MET A 325 0.49 -10.48 11.26
CA MET A 325 1.63 -10.72 10.37
C MET A 325 1.94 -12.21 10.20
N LEU A 326 1.84 -12.98 11.29
CA LEU A 326 2.05 -14.42 11.22
C LEU A 326 0.93 -15.09 10.43
N ASN A 327 -0.31 -14.66 10.66
CA ASN A 327 -1.45 -15.14 9.88
C ASN A 327 -1.30 -14.79 8.38
N ALA A 328 -0.88 -13.55 8.05
CA ALA A 328 -0.63 -13.15 6.67
C ALA A 328 0.42 -14.03 5.97
N ARG A 329 1.46 -14.43 6.69
CA ARG A 329 2.49 -15.37 6.19
C ARG A 329 1.91 -16.74 5.93
N ALA A 330 1.21 -17.31 6.92
CA ALA A 330 0.63 -18.64 6.83
C ALA A 330 -0.46 -18.72 5.75
N ARG A 331 -1.41 -17.78 5.76
CA ARG A 331 -2.51 -17.74 4.78
C ARG A 331 -2.02 -17.37 3.38
N GLY A 332 -0.97 -16.54 3.26
CA GLY A 332 -0.36 -16.23 1.98
C GLY A 332 0.31 -17.45 1.31
N ASN A 333 0.98 -18.29 2.08
CA ASN A 333 1.52 -19.56 1.59
C ASN A 333 0.40 -20.51 1.18
N GLN A 334 -0.61 -20.70 2.05
CA GLN A 334 -1.79 -21.52 1.74
C GLN A 334 -2.46 -21.06 0.44
N PHE A 335 -2.61 -19.76 0.22
CA PHE A 335 -3.20 -19.20 -0.99
C PHE A 335 -2.38 -19.58 -2.25
N ARG A 336 -1.08 -19.26 -2.25
CA ARG A 336 -0.23 -19.51 -3.44
C ARG A 336 -0.07 -20.99 -3.75
N GLU A 337 0.21 -21.80 -2.73
CA GLU A 337 0.34 -23.25 -2.89
C GLU A 337 -0.99 -23.90 -3.30
N GLY A 338 -2.08 -23.48 -2.65
CA GLY A 338 -3.43 -23.96 -2.94
C GLY A 338 -3.89 -23.62 -4.36
N LEU A 339 -3.65 -22.39 -4.84
CA LEU A 339 -3.95 -22.03 -6.22
C LEU A 339 -3.05 -22.75 -7.22
N ALA A 340 -1.75 -22.84 -6.95
CA ALA A 340 -0.82 -23.54 -7.84
C ALA A 340 -1.21 -25.01 -8.04
N GLN A 341 -1.67 -25.68 -6.98
CA GLN A 341 -2.14 -27.05 -7.05
C GLN A 341 -3.46 -27.21 -7.82
N ARG A 342 -4.40 -26.28 -7.68
CA ARG A 342 -5.74 -26.36 -8.23
C ARG A 342 -5.85 -25.87 -9.68
N ILE A 343 -5.20 -24.74 -9.97
CA ILE A 343 -5.36 -24.04 -11.26
C ILE A 343 -4.04 -23.81 -12.00
N GLY A 344 -2.90 -24.13 -11.42
CA GLY A 344 -1.59 -23.85 -12.02
C GLY A 344 -1.32 -24.59 -13.34
N SER A 345 -2.06 -25.66 -13.64
CA SER A 345 -1.97 -26.41 -14.91
C SER A 345 -2.93 -25.91 -15.99
N LEU A 346 -3.83 -24.98 -15.69
CA LEU A 346 -4.74 -24.42 -16.68
C LEU A 346 -3.96 -23.56 -17.70
N ALA A 347 -4.29 -23.67 -18.97
CA ALA A 347 -3.64 -22.91 -20.04
C ALA A 347 -3.87 -21.38 -19.88
N LEU A 348 -4.98 -21.02 -19.24
CA LEU A 348 -5.35 -19.65 -18.87
C LEU A 348 -4.37 -19.01 -17.87
N ILE A 349 -3.61 -19.79 -17.10
CA ILE A 349 -2.75 -19.28 -16.03
C ILE A 349 -1.30 -19.18 -16.50
N LYS A 350 -0.78 -17.95 -16.56
CA LYS A 350 0.62 -17.67 -16.86
C LYS A 350 1.52 -17.79 -15.61
N GLY A 351 0.97 -17.51 -14.43
CA GLY A 351 1.72 -17.61 -13.19
C GLY A 351 0.96 -17.05 -11.96
N ILE A 352 1.48 -17.39 -10.78
CA ILE A 352 1.00 -16.94 -9.50
C ILE A 352 2.19 -16.39 -8.73
N ARG A 353 2.08 -15.16 -8.19
CA ARG A 353 3.17 -14.52 -7.45
C ARG A 353 2.65 -13.73 -6.24
N GLY A 354 3.54 -13.42 -5.29
CA GLY A 354 3.19 -12.60 -4.14
C GLY A 354 4.06 -12.84 -2.92
N LYS A 355 3.80 -12.07 -1.86
CA LYS A 355 4.43 -12.22 -0.55
C LYS A 355 3.41 -11.92 0.55
N GLY A 356 3.33 -12.79 1.56
CA GLY A 356 2.25 -12.71 2.55
C GLY A 356 0.88 -12.77 1.89
N LEU A 357 -0.02 -11.86 2.25
CA LEU A 357 -1.35 -11.73 1.64
C LEU A 357 -1.42 -10.60 0.59
N LEU A 358 -0.33 -10.31 -0.08
CA LEU A 358 -0.28 -9.49 -1.29
C LEU A 358 0.07 -10.42 -2.46
N ASN A 359 -0.93 -10.81 -3.26
CA ASN A 359 -0.77 -11.83 -4.29
C ASN A 359 -1.40 -11.39 -5.62
N ALA A 360 -0.92 -11.99 -6.71
CA ALA A 360 -1.49 -11.82 -8.05
C ALA A 360 -1.50 -13.14 -8.82
N VAL A 361 -2.52 -13.29 -9.67
CA VAL A 361 -2.61 -14.31 -10.72
C VAL A 361 -2.45 -13.61 -12.05
N LEU A 362 -1.50 -14.08 -12.85
CA LEU A 362 -1.22 -13.59 -14.19
C LEU A 362 -2.00 -14.46 -15.18
N ILE A 363 -2.85 -13.82 -15.96
CA ILE A 363 -3.65 -14.47 -16.99
C ILE A 363 -2.84 -14.57 -18.29
N ASN A 364 -2.89 -15.70 -18.92
CA ASN A 364 -2.17 -15.98 -20.17
C ASN A 364 -2.97 -15.49 -21.37
N ASP A 365 -3.13 -14.18 -21.47
CA ASP A 365 -3.80 -13.51 -22.57
C ASP A 365 -3.18 -12.14 -22.82
N SER A 366 -3.59 -11.47 -23.90
CA SER A 366 -3.15 -10.11 -24.24
C SER A 366 -3.51 -9.11 -23.12
N PRO A 367 -2.63 -8.14 -22.80
CA PRO A 367 -2.95 -7.06 -21.86
C PRO A 367 -4.21 -6.25 -22.22
N GLU A 368 -4.56 -6.21 -23.52
CA GLU A 368 -5.73 -5.47 -24.02
C GLU A 368 -7.02 -6.31 -23.96
N SER A 369 -6.94 -7.60 -23.59
CA SER A 369 -8.12 -8.47 -23.49
C SER A 369 -9.00 -8.14 -22.29
N SER A 370 -10.28 -8.49 -22.36
CA SER A 370 -11.20 -8.40 -21.23
C SER A 370 -11.14 -9.60 -20.27
N THR A 371 -10.30 -10.60 -20.54
CA THR A 371 -10.31 -11.89 -19.85
C THR A 371 -10.18 -11.77 -18.33
N ALA A 372 -9.26 -10.93 -17.83
CA ALA A 372 -9.12 -10.73 -16.39
C ALA A 372 -10.33 -10.00 -15.78
N TRP A 373 -10.96 -9.10 -16.52
CA TRP A 373 -12.19 -8.43 -16.09
C TRP A 373 -13.36 -9.41 -16.03
N ASP A 374 -13.55 -10.21 -17.07
CA ASP A 374 -14.63 -11.20 -17.14
C ASP A 374 -14.48 -12.28 -16.08
N LEU A 375 -13.25 -12.71 -15.78
CA LEU A 375 -12.93 -13.56 -14.63
C LEU A 375 -13.32 -12.90 -13.30
N CYS A 376 -13.06 -11.60 -13.12
CA CYS A 376 -13.46 -10.91 -11.91
C CYS A 376 -14.99 -10.80 -11.77
N LEU A 377 -15.74 -10.71 -12.89
CA LEU A 377 -17.19 -10.80 -12.87
C LEU A 377 -17.66 -12.22 -12.47
N ALA A 378 -17.04 -13.25 -12.99
CA ALA A 378 -17.35 -14.64 -12.61
C ALA A 378 -17.00 -14.92 -11.13
N LEU A 379 -15.87 -14.40 -10.63
CA LEU A 379 -15.50 -14.49 -9.22
C LEU A 379 -16.51 -13.76 -8.31
N ARG A 380 -16.98 -12.56 -8.70
CA ARG A 380 -18.06 -11.84 -8.00
C ARG A 380 -19.31 -12.70 -7.91
N ASP A 381 -19.72 -13.36 -9.00
CA ASP A 381 -20.91 -14.22 -9.01
C ASP A 381 -20.76 -15.42 -8.09
N ALA A 382 -19.54 -15.91 -7.90
CA ALA A 382 -19.17 -16.94 -6.93
C ALA A 382 -18.94 -16.42 -5.51
N GLY A 383 -19.15 -15.13 -5.26
CA GLY A 383 -19.02 -14.50 -3.93
C GLY A 383 -17.57 -14.14 -3.55
N ILE A 384 -16.73 -13.77 -4.50
CA ILE A 384 -15.36 -13.30 -4.27
C ILE A 384 -15.17 -11.96 -5.02
N LEU A 385 -14.77 -10.93 -4.30
CA LEU A 385 -14.44 -9.64 -4.91
C LEU A 385 -12.94 -9.47 -5.07
N ALA A 386 -12.50 -9.46 -6.31
CA ALA A 386 -11.13 -9.16 -6.72
C ALA A 386 -11.18 -8.20 -7.90
N LYS A 387 -10.08 -7.54 -8.22
CA LYS A 387 -10.05 -6.58 -9.33
C LYS A 387 -8.81 -6.76 -10.18
N PRO A 388 -8.92 -6.66 -11.52
CA PRO A 388 -7.76 -6.68 -12.39
C PRO A 388 -6.95 -5.39 -12.26
N THR A 389 -5.67 -5.48 -12.58
CA THR A 389 -4.75 -4.37 -12.75
C THR A 389 -3.92 -4.62 -14.02
N HIS A 390 -3.61 -3.58 -14.79
CA HIS A 390 -2.84 -3.68 -16.03
C HIS A 390 -3.32 -4.84 -16.96
N GLY A 391 -4.61 -4.79 -17.28
CA GLY A 391 -5.25 -5.72 -18.24
C GLY A 391 -5.41 -7.14 -17.70
N ASN A 392 -4.38 -7.96 -17.78
CA ASN A 392 -4.44 -9.39 -17.56
C ASN A 392 -3.87 -9.90 -16.23
N ILE A 393 -3.80 -9.07 -15.20
CA ILE A 393 -3.34 -9.45 -13.86
C ILE A 393 -4.48 -9.24 -12.85
N ILE A 394 -4.82 -10.26 -12.07
CA ILE A 394 -5.82 -10.16 -11.00
C ILE A 394 -5.11 -10.14 -9.65
N ARG A 395 -5.35 -9.11 -8.85
CA ARG A 395 -4.81 -9.01 -7.48
C ARG A 395 -5.72 -9.67 -6.48
N PHE A 396 -5.09 -10.37 -5.51
CA PHE A 396 -5.75 -11.01 -4.39
C PHE A 396 -5.06 -10.61 -3.09
N ALA A 397 -5.71 -9.75 -2.32
CA ALA A 397 -5.18 -9.18 -1.09
C ALA A 397 -6.28 -9.11 -0.01
N PRO A 398 -6.76 -10.26 0.54
CA PRO A 398 -7.81 -10.25 1.55
C PRO A 398 -7.34 -9.58 2.85
N PRO A 399 -8.25 -9.16 3.76
CA PRO A 399 -7.90 -8.76 5.11
C PRO A 399 -7.06 -9.82 5.83
N LEU A 400 -6.10 -9.39 6.67
CA LEU A 400 -5.15 -10.28 7.33
C LEU A 400 -5.80 -11.16 8.42
N VAL A 401 -7.04 -10.87 8.76
CA VAL A 401 -7.86 -11.65 9.72
C VAL A 401 -8.49 -12.89 9.08
N ILE A 402 -8.29 -13.14 7.79
CA ILE A 402 -8.82 -14.34 7.10
C ILE A 402 -8.34 -15.61 7.80
N THR A 403 -9.27 -16.50 8.11
CA THR A 403 -8.96 -17.78 8.75
C THR A 403 -8.52 -18.83 7.74
N GLU A 404 -7.97 -19.94 8.22
CA GLU A 404 -7.60 -21.09 7.39
C GLU A 404 -8.78 -21.67 6.62
N SER A 405 -9.90 -21.86 7.31
CA SER A 405 -11.12 -22.41 6.70
C SER A 405 -11.75 -21.46 5.68
N GLN A 406 -11.72 -20.14 5.94
CA GLN A 406 -12.19 -19.13 4.99
C GLN A 406 -11.31 -19.08 3.74
N MET A 407 -9.99 -19.23 3.91
CA MET A 407 -9.07 -19.29 2.78
C MET A 407 -9.31 -20.55 1.95
N GLU A 408 -9.54 -21.70 2.59
CA GLU A 408 -9.83 -22.93 1.88
C GLU A 408 -11.15 -22.85 1.08
N GLU A 409 -12.22 -22.31 1.70
CA GLU A 409 -13.48 -22.05 1.02
C GLU A 409 -13.32 -21.13 -0.19
N ALA A 410 -12.52 -20.06 -0.05
CA ALA A 410 -12.24 -19.14 -1.15
C ALA A 410 -11.47 -19.84 -2.29
N LEU A 411 -10.48 -20.68 -1.96
CA LEU A 411 -9.72 -21.47 -2.94
C LEU A 411 -10.60 -22.43 -3.73
N GLU A 412 -11.53 -23.12 -3.06
CA GLU A 412 -12.51 -24.00 -3.72
C GLU A 412 -13.43 -23.25 -4.70
N ARG A 413 -13.88 -22.05 -4.30
CA ARG A 413 -14.70 -21.19 -5.17
C ARG A 413 -13.89 -20.72 -6.39
N MET A 414 -12.64 -20.27 -6.17
CA MET A 414 -11.74 -19.84 -7.24
C MET A 414 -11.46 -20.98 -8.23
N GLU A 415 -11.13 -22.17 -7.74
CA GLU A 415 -10.90 -23.36 -8.59
C GLU A 415 -12.07 -23.61 -9.55
N LYS A 416 -13.29 -23.61 -9.02
CA LYS A 416 -14.50 -23.81 -9.83
C LYS A 416 -14.64 -22.74 -10.90
N VAL A 417 -14.45 -21.48 -10.53
CA VAL A 417 -14.58 -20.36 -11.46
C VAL A 417 -13.53 -20.44 -12.57
N PHE A 418 -12.26 -20.57 -12.23
CA PHE A 418 -11.18 -20.63 -13.23
C PHE A 418 -11.31 -21.83 -14.17
N THR A 419 -11.65 -23.01 -13.63
CA THR A 419 -11.84 -24.23 -14.42
C THR A 419 -13.04 -24.10 -15.36
N GLN A 420 -14.16 -23.57 -14.89
CA GLN A 420 -15.34 -23.37 -15.74
C GLN A 420 -15.09 -22.31 -16.80
N PHE A 421 -14.42 -21.21 -16.43
CA PHE A 421 -14.11 -20.13 -17.36
C PHE A 421 -13.20 -20.61 -18.51
N GLU A 422 -12.17 -21.39 -18.22
CA GLU A 422 -11.28 -21.97 -19.25
C GLU A 422 -12.03 -22.82 -20.28
N GLN A 423 -13.10 -23.51 -19.85
CA GLN A 423 -13.92 -24.30 -20.77
C GLN A 423 -14.78 -23.46 -21.73
N THR A 424 -14.88 -22.15 -21.47
CA THR A 424 -15.66 -21.22 -22.31
C THR A 424 -14.79 -20.47 -23.34
N LEU A 425 -13.48 -20.59 -23.22
CA LEU A 425 -12.49 -20.03 -24.16
C LEU A 425 -12.24 -20.96 -25.31
#